data_798b42558a3dcc0b834dadbe017dbc1a
#
_entry.id   798b42558a3dcc0b834dadbe017dbc1a
#
_cell.length_a   1.000
_cell.length_b   1.000
_cell.length_c   1.000
_cell.angle_alpha   90.00
_cell.angle_beta   90.00
_cell.angle_gamma   90.00
#
_symmetry.space_group_name_H-M   'P 1'
#
loop_
_entity.id
_entity.type
_entity.pdbx_description
1 polymer ?
#
loop_
_entity_poly.entity_id
_entity_poly.type
_entity_poly.pdbx_seq_one_letter_code
_entity_poly.pdbx_strand_id
1 'polypeptide(L)'
;MSLNHSPQCSVLRVCCLLAFCLTMAATVQAQVGERRDNIALGASGGVALNTIAFDPTIKQTMHVGYTAGVVARFTSEKYFKALCSLQLELNYTQLGWKENVLNAQSQPLPDTYRRDLHYLQLPMLARLAWGREKRGVMGYVLAGPQIGWCLGEQTEQSDFTMNEEGVPDRPNGLYAQYGMSIDKKFDYGITGGLGMEINTRIGHFCIEGRYYYGLSDIYKNSKKDVFSRSNHGTIIAKISYLIDIR
;
A
#
# COMPACT_ATOMS: atom_id res chain seq x y z
N MET A 1 -54.12 2.85 4.97
CA MET A 1 -53.91 1.61 4.17
C MET A 1 -52.47 1.24 4.38
N SER A 2 -52.18 0.40 5.43
CA SER A 2 -50.83 0.03 5.84
C SER A 2 -50.45 -1.26 5.14
N LEU A 3 -49.42 -1.20 4.29
CA LEU A 3 -48.81 -2.36 3.64
C LEU A 3 -47.99 -3.14 4.67
N ASN A 4 -48.56 -4.23 5.19
CA ASN A 4 -47.86 -5.20 6.03
C ASN A 4 -46.79 -5.90 5.20
N HIS A 5 -45.53 -5.51 5.34
CA HIS A 5 -44.38 -6.25 4.80
C HIS A 5 -44.13 -7.46 5.72
N SER A 6 -44.60 -8.64 5.32
CA SER A 6 -44.34 -9.87 6.06
C SER A 6 -42.84 -10.22 5.99
N PRO A 7 -42.19 -10.54 7.13
CA PRO A 7 -40.74 -10.87 7.19
C PRO A 7 -40.38 -12.09 6.35
N GLN A 8 -41.34 -12.96 6.03
CA GLN A 8 -41.15 -14.16 5.20
C GLN A 8 -40.74 -13.83 3.74
N CYS A 9 -41.21 -12.68 3.19
CA CYS A 9 -40.87 -12.28 1.83
C CYS A 9 -39.41 -11.79 1.71
N SER A 10 -38.88 -11.26 2.79
CA SER A 10 -37.47 -10.78 2.86
C SER A 10 -36.49 -11.95 2.94
N VAL A 11 -36.79 -12.96 3.75
CA VAL A 11 -35.96 -14.16 3.88
C VAL A 11 -35.94 -14.94 2.56
N LEU A 12 -37.08 -15.09 1.88
CA LEU A 12 -37.15 -15.77 0.59
C LEU A 12 -36.31 -15.07 -0.48
N ARG A 13 -36.31 -13.73 -0.51
CA ARG A 13 -35.45 -12.94 -1.43
C ARG A 13 -33.96 -13.13 -1.16
N VAL A 14 -33.56 -13.16 0.10
CA VAL A 14 -32.15 -13.39 0.48
C VAL A 14 -31.72 -14.82 0.12
N CYS A 15 -32.56 -15.83 0.38
CA CYS A 15 -32.29 -17.20 -0.02
C CYS A 15 -32.22 -17.39 -1.55
N CYS A 16 -33.06 -16.71 -2.31
CA CYS A 16 -33.02 -16.73 -3.78
C CYS A 16 -31.74 -16.04 -4.32
N LEU A 17 -31.31 -14.94 -3.72
CA LEU A 17 -30.07 -14.26 -4.09
C LEU A 17 -28.83 -15.13 -3.76
N LEU A 18 -28.80 -15.75 -2.59
CA LEU A 18 -27.75 -16.69 -2.21
C LEU A 18 -27.71 -17.92 -3.10
N ALA A 19 -28.86 -18.50 -3.43
CA ALA A 19 -28.96 -19.61 -4.37
C ALA A 19 -28.53 -19.23 -5.79
N PHE A 20 -28.88 -18.02 -6.26
CA PHE A 20 -28.43 -17.49 -7.54
C PHE A 20 -26.92 -17.24 -7.56
N CYS A 21 -26.33 -16.70 -6.50
CA CYS A 21 -24.87 -16.53 -6.37
C CYS A 21 -24.14 -17.89 -6.33
N LEU A 22 -24.72 -18.90 -5.65
CA LEU A 22 -24.17 -20.24 -5.61
C LEU A 22 -24.26 -20.96 -6.96
N THR A 23 -25.36 -20.80 -7.72
CA THR A 23 -25.48 -21.36 -9.07
C THR A 23 -24.56 -20.68 -10.07
N MET A 24 -24.34 -19.36 -9.96
CA MET A 24 -23.34 -18.64 -10.75
C MET A 24 -21.91 -19.10 -10.43
N ALA A 25 -21.60 -19.39 -9.17
CA ALA A 25 -20.30 -19.95 -8.78
C ALA A 25 -20.06 -21.37 -9.32
N ALA A 26 -21.11 -22.18 -9.45
CA ALA A 26 -21.02 -23.54 -9.97
C ALA A 26 -20.89 -23.58 -11.50
N THR A 27 -21.34 -22.57 -12.24
CA THR A 27 -21.22 -22.50 -13.71
C THR A 27 -19.86 -21.94 -14.17
N VAL A 28 -18.99 -21.49 -13.27
CA VAL A 28 -17.59 -21.14 -13.55
C VAL A 28 -16.73 -22.41 -13.64
N GLN A 29 -17.16 -23.42 -14.36
CA GLN A 29 -16.28 -24.38 -15.03
C GLN A 29 -15.78 -23.75 -16.35
N ALA A 30 -15.33 -22.51 -16.23
CA ALA A 30 -14.80 -21.75 -17.32
C ALA A 30 -13.38 -22.20 -17.58
N GLN A 31 -13.15 -22.74 -18.75
CA GLN A 31 -11.87 -22.85 -19.44
C GLN A 31 -10.70 -23.20 -18.50
N VAL A 32 -10.42 -24.50 -18.42
CA VAL A 32 -9.27 -25.03 -17.71
C VAL A 32 -8.02 -24.34 -18.27
N GLY A 33 -7.43 -23.43 -17.52
CA GLY A 33 -6.15 -22.84 -17.87
C GLY A 33 -5.06 -23.92 -17.89
N GLU A 34 -4.02 -23.68 -18.63
CA GLU A 34 -2.86 -24.57 -18.62
C GLU A 34 -2.17 -24.46 -17.25
N ARG A 35 -2.23 -25.53 -16.47
CA ARG A 35 -1.72 -25.59 -15.10
C ARG A 35 -0.20 -25.44 -15.09
N ARG A 36 0.34 -24.63 -14.19
CA ARG A 36 1.77 -24.36 -14.06
C ARG A 36 2.36 -24.84 -12.73
N ASP A 37 1.61 -24.67 -11.63
CA ASP A 37 1.97 -25.06 -10.24
C ASP A 37 3.45 -24.78 -9.88
N ASN A 38 3.93 -23.58 -10.21
CA ASN A 38 5.30 -23.18 -9.95
C ASN A 38 5.36 -22.27 -8.71
N ILE A 39 6.33 -22.57 -7.84
CA ILE A 39 6.64 -21.78 -6.64
C ILE A 39 8.02 -21.17 -6.80
N ALA A 40 8.11 -19.86 -6.73
CA ALA A 40 9.35 -19.13 -6.72
C ALA A 40 9.51 -18.34 -5.42
N LEU A 41 10.68 -18.37 -4.82
CA LEU A 41 11.04 -17.58 -3.65
C LEU A 41 12.20 -16.64 -3.98
N GLY A 42 12.23 -15.50 -3.31
CA GLY A 42 13.28 -14.52 -3.57
C GLY A 42 13.37 -13.42 -2.54
N ALA A 43 14.26 -12.51 -2.84
CA ALA A 43 14.47 -11.29 -2.06
C ALA A 43 14.19 -10.05 -2.91
N SER A 44 13.88 -8.96 -2.27
CA SER A 44 13.59 -7.70 -2.93
C SER A 44 14.13 -6.52 -2.14
N GLY A 45 14.43 -5.44 -2.86
CA GLY A 45 14.85 -4.18 -2.28
C GLY A 45 14.49 -3.01 -3.19
N GLY A 46 14.34 -1.83 -2.61
CA GLY A 46 13.98 -0.65 -3.38
C GLY A 46 13.86 0.61 -2.55
N VAL A 47 13.34 1.63 -3.18
CA VAL A 47 13.07 2.94 -2.58
C VAL A 47 11.58 3.19 -2.48
N ALA A 48 11.18 3.82 -1.37
CA ALA A 48 9.81 4.24 -1.10
C ALA A 48 9.75 5.77 -1.02
N LEU A 49 8.92 6.38 -1.84
CA LEU A 49 8.63 7.81 -1.82
C LEU A 49 7.28 7.98 -1.15
N ASN A 50 7.25 8.47 0.06
CA ASN A 50 6.03 8.55 0.86
C ASN A 50 5.60 9.99 1.12
N THR A 51 4.28 10.16 1.18
CA THR A 51 3.61 11.36 1.68
C THR A 51 2.42 10.93 2.54
N ILE A 52 1.99 11.78 3.46
CA ILE A 52 0.78 11.54 4.25
C ILE A 52 -0.25 12.58 3.88
N ALA A 53 -1.45 12.12 3.51
CA ALA A 53 -2.55 13.03 3.21
C ALA A 53 -3.20 13.49 4.52
N PHE A 54 -2.74 14.64 5.03
CA PHE A 54 -3.32 15.29 6.20
C PHE A 54 -4.51 16.16 5.84
N ASP A 55 -5.50 16.19 6.73
CA ASP A 55 -6.58 17.17 6.74
C ASP A 55 -6.78 17.64 8.20
N PRO A 56 -6.49 18.91 8.50
CA PRO A 56 -6.02 19.98 7.63
C PRO A 56 -4.65 19.74 7.02
N THR A 57 -4.46 20.26 5.80
CA THR A 57 -3.28 19.96 4.98
C THR A 57 -2.00 20.53 5.57
N ILE A 58 -0.98 19.68 5.72
CA ILE A 58 0.40 20.07 6.04
C ILE A 58 1.22 20.07 4.75
N LYS A 59 1.94 21.14 4.47
CA LYS A 59 2.83 21.20 3.31
C LYS A 59 4.03 20.31 3.51
N GLN A 60 4.22 19.35 2.60
CA GLN A 60 5.25 18.32 2.67
C GLN A 60 6.06 18.26 1.38
N THR A 61 7.29 17.80 1.50
CA THR A 61 8.09 17.22 0.42
C THR A 61 8.00 15.70 0.50
N MET A 62 8.26 15.01 -0.62
CA MET A 62 8.30 13.55 -0.61
C MET A 62 9.39 13.05 0.35
N HIS A 63 8.99 12.20 1.26
CA HIS A 63 9.92 11.49 2.15
C HIS A 63 10.50 10.31 1.39
N VAL A 64 11.83 10.25 1.33
CA VAL A 64 12.55 9.14 0.69
C VAL A 64 12.97 8.14 1.75
N GLY A 65 12.43 6.95 1.66
CA GLY A 65 12.77 5.81 2.50
C GLY A 65 13.21 4.61 1.66
N TYR A 66 13.46 3.50 2.32
CA TYR A 66 13.86 2.25 1.67
C TYR A 66 12.88 1.13 2.04
N THR A 67 12.84 0.11 1.17
CA THR A 67 12.11 -1.13 1.41
C THR A 67 12.99 -2.32 1.10
N ALA A 68 12.92 -3.35 1.93
CA ALA A 68 13.62 -4.61 1.72
C ALA A 68 12.81 -5.76 2.29
N GLY A 69 12.85 -6.93 1.66
CA GLY A 69 12.07 -8.06 2.12
C GLY A 69 12.22 -9.32 1.30
N VAL A 70 11.36 -10.28 1.62
CA VAL A 70 11.27 -11.57 0.94
C VAL A 70 9.97 -11.64 0.13
N VAL A 71 10.03 -12.39 -0.96
CA VAL A 71 8.94 -12.55 -1.92
C VAL A 71 8.69 -14.02 -2.16
N ALA A 72 7.44 -14.44 -2.09
CA ALA A 72 6.97 -15.75 -2.50
C ALA A 72 5.95 -15.57 -3.63
N ARG A 73 6.14 -16.27 -4.75
CA ARG A 73 5.25 -16.23 -5.89
C ARG A 73 4.73 -17.62 -6.21
N PHE A 74 3.42 -17.77 -6.26
CA PHE A 74 2.70 -18.97 -6.67
C PHE A 74 2.11 -18.74 -8.04
N THR A 75 2.64 -19.40 -9.06
CA THR A 75 2.10 -19.35 -10.41
C THR A 75 1.16 -20.52 -10.59
N SER A 76 -0.13 -20.24 -10.71
CA SER A 76 -1.19 -21.25 -10.77
C SER A 76 -1.44 -21.71 -12.19
N GLU A 77 -1.80 -20.81 -13.07
CA GLU A 77 -2.37 -21.13 -14.37
C GLU A 77 -1.98 -20.10 -15.42
N LYS A 78 -2.03 -20.56 -16.67
CA LYS A 78 -1.94 -19.71 -17.85
C LYS A 78 -3.27 -19.67 -18.57
N TYR A 79 -3.87 -18.50 -18.63
CA TYR A 79 -5.06 -18.24 -19.42
C TYR A 79 -4.70 -17.55 -20.72
N PHE A 80 -4.95 -18.21 -21.86
CA PHE A 80 -4.55 -17.71 -23.19
C PHE A 80 -3.05 -17.35 -23.25
N LYS A 81 -2.73 -16.05 -23.15
CA LYS A 81 -1.38 -15.51 -23.13
C LYS A 81 -0.96 -14.91 -21.77
N ALA A 82 -1.88 -14.88 -20.82
CA ALA A 82 -1.65 -14.30 -19.48
C ALA A 82 -1.31 -15.40 -18.48
N LEU A 83 -0.22 -15.21 -17.75
CA LEU A 83 0.21 -16.05 -16.65
C LEU A 83 -0.33 -15.46 -15.36
N CYS A 84 -1.14 -16.24 -14.63
CA CYS A 84 -1.78 -15.84 -13.39
C CYS A 84 -0.95 -16.31 -12.19
N SER A 85 -0.62 -15.40 -11.30
CA SER A 85 0.19 -15.70 -10.11
C SER A 85 -0.34 -14.94 -8.90
N LEU A 86 -0.15 -15.52 -7.72
CA LEU A 86 -0.29 -14.84 -6.43
C LEU A 86 1.11 -14.53 -5.90
N GLN A 87 1.36 -13.28 -5.55
CA GLN A 87 2.61 -12.81 -4.98
C GLN A 87 2.38 -12.35 -3.56
N LEU A 88 3.05 -13.01 -2.61
CA LEU A 88 3.05 -12.68 -1.19
C LEU A 88 4.43 -12.14 -0.82
N GLU A 89 4.44 -11.11 0.00
CA GLU A 89 5.71 -10.50 0.41
C GLU A 89 5.69 -10.18 1.90
N LEU A 90 6.88 -10.16 2.48
CA LEU A 90 7.11 -9.62 3.80
C LEU A 90 8.22 -8.59 3.69
N ASN A 91 7.86 -7.33 3.79
CA ASN A 91 8.76 -6.20 3.58
C ASN A 91 8.93 -5.39 4.86
N TYR A 92 10.16 -5.03 5.18
CA TYR A 92 10.46 -3.93 6.06
C TYR A 92 10.55 -2.66 5.22
N THR A 93 9.78 -1.62 5.59
CA THR A 93 9.71 -0.38 4.82
C THR A 93 9.80 0.82 5.75
N GLN A 94 10.67 1.77 5.40
CA GLN A 94 10.74 3.07 6.04
C GLN A 94 9.80 4.02 5.29
N LEU A 95 8.75 4.45 5.97
CA LEU A 95 7.79 5.45 5.52
C LEU A 95 7.98 6.74 6.31
N GLY A 96 7.11 7.72 6.10
CA GLY A 96 7.12 8.93 6.89
C GLY A 96 6.77 10.17 6.07
N TRP A 97 7.10 11.34 6.62
CA TRP A 97 6.93 12.60 5.92
C TRP A 97 8.04 13.60 6.31
N LYS A 98 8.28 14.54 5.43
CA LYS A 98 9.14 15.66 5.64
C LYS A 98 8.36 16.94 5.38
N GLU A 99 8.30 17.83 6.36
CA GLU A 99 7.60 19.09 6.19
C GLU A 99 8.42 20.09 5.37
N ASN A 100 7.72 20.83 4.54
CA ASN A 100 8.24 22.02 3.91
C ASN A 100 7.78 23.21 4.72
N VAL A 101 8.64 23.63 5.66
CA VAL A 101 8.31 24.67 6.64
C VAL A 101 8.40 26.02 5.99
N LEU A 102 7.27 26.72 5.90
CA LEU A 102 7.16 28.05 5.33
C LEU A 102 6.63 29.02 6.38
N ASN A 103 7.04 30.30 6.27
CA ASN A 103 6.44 31.38 7.07
C ASN A 103 5.08 31.84 6.47
N ALA A 104 4.43 32.81 7.12
CA ALA A 104 3.15 33.38 6.67
C ALA A 104 3.24 33.98 5.25
N GLN A 105 4.40 34.41 4.79
CA GLN A 105 4.67 34.96 3.46
C GLN A 105 5.04 33.89 2.44
N SER A 106 4.87 32.58 2.76
CA SER A 106 5.25 31.41 1.94
C SER A 106 6.75 31.34 1.60
N GLN A 107 7.61 31.93 2.42
CA GLN A 107 9.06 31.80 2.29
C GLN A 107 9.55 30.62 3.12
N PRO A 108 10.56 29.86 2.66
CA PRO A 108 11.12 28.74 3.40
C PRO A 108 11.81 29.21 4.67
N LEU A 109 11.46 28.61 5.80
CA LEU A 109 12.17 28.77 7.06
C LEU A 109 13.34 27.80 7.15
N PRO A 110 14.38 28.11 7.96
CA PRO A 110 15.48 27.18 8.19
C PRO A 110 15.08 25.94 9.00
N ASP A 111 13.85 25.94 9.53
CA ASP A 111 13.31 24.87 10.34
C ASP A 111 13.11 23.59 9.54
N THR A 112 13.42 22.47 10.16
CA THR A 112 13.26 21.14 9.58
C THR A 112 12.44 20.26 10.52
N TYR A 113 11.50 19.54 9.94
CA TYR A 113 10.77 18.47 10.61
C TYR A 113 10.66 17.27 9.68
N ARG A 114 11.20 16.16 10.13
CA ARG A 114 11.13 14.86 9.45
C ARG A 114 10.71 13.80 10.43
N ARG A 115 9.81 12.94 10.01
CA ARG A 115 9.37 11.79 10.80
C ARG A 115 9.52 10.53 10.00
N ASP A 116 10.28 9.60 10.53
CA ASP A 116 10.52 8.28 9.97
C ASP A 116 9.68 7.25 10.72
N LEU A 117 8.95 6.45 9.97
CA LEU A 117 8.09 5.39 10.47
C LEU A 117 8.56 4.05 9.91
N HIS A 118 8.83 3.10 10.77
CA HIS A 118 9.31 1.77 10.41
C HIS A 118 8.15 0.79 10.40
N TYR A 119 7.84 0.24 9.23
CA TYR A 119 6.73 -0.68 9.04
C TYR A 119 7.20 -2.07 8.63
N LEU A 120 6.54 -3.08 9.17
CA LEU A 120 6.52 -4.42 8.61
C LEU A 120 5.25 -4.54 7.76
N GLN A 121 5.39 -4.81 6.45
CA GLN A 121 4.29 -4.82 5.50
C GLN A 121 4.13 -6.19 4.85
N LEU A 122 2.89 -6.63 4.66
CA LEU A 122 2.51 -7.88 4.02
C LEU A 122 1.56 -7.58 2.84
N PRO A 123 2.08 -7.28 1.65
CA PRO A 123 1.28 -7.21 0.43
C PRO A 123 0.89 -8.61 -0.05
N MET A 124 -0.37 -8.76 -0.47
CA MET A 124 -0.95 -9.96 -1.09
C MET A 124 -1.48 -9.59 -2.47
N LEU A 125 -0.72 -9.89 -3.51
CA LEU A 125 -0.94 -9.31 -4.83
C LEU A 125 -1.28 -10.38 -5.86
N ALA A 126 -2.43 -10.21 -6.54
CA ALA A 126 -2.71 -10.91 -7.77
C ALA A 126 -1.86 -10.31 -8.89
N ARG A 127 -1.17 -11.14 -9.66
CA ARG A 127 -0.26 -10.76 -10.73
C ARG A 127 -0.67 -11.41 -12.04
N LEU A 128 -0.76 -10.60 -13.09
CA LEU A 128 -0.99 -11.04 -14.46
C LEU A 128 0.20 -10.64 -15.31
N ALA A 129 0.82 -11.63 -15.96
CA ALA A 129 2.02 -11.43 -16.76
C ALA A 129 1.86 -11.92 -18.17
N TRP A 130 2.48 -11.22 -19.12
CA TRP A 130 2.48 -11.54 -20.56
C TRP A 130 3.89 -11.50 -21.10
N GLY A 131 4.25 -12.47 -21.91
CA GLY A 131 5.55 -12.53 -22.57
C GLY A 131 6.11 -13.96 -22.68
N ARG A 132 7.44 -14.06 -22.64
CA ARG A 132 8.15 -15.32 -22.81
C ARG A 132 8.47 -15.95 -21.46
N GLU A 133 7.82 -17.08 -21.14
CA GLU A 133 7.97 -17.78 -19.86
C GLU A 133 9.36 -18.36 -19.61
N LYS A 134 9.95 -19.05 -20.60
CA LYS A 134 11.16 -19.88 -20.37
C LYS A 134 12.49 -19.13 -20.48
N ARG A 135 12.61 -18.12 -21.27
CA ARG A 135 13.78 -17.23 -21.42
C ARG A 135 13.32 -16.01 -22.19
N GLY A 136 13.42 -14.86 -21.60
CA GLY A 136 13.04 -13.61 -22.22
C GLY A 136 12.43 -12.65 -21.25
N VAL A 137 11.68 -11.72 -21.79
CA VAL A 137 11.07 -10.63 -21.03
C VAL A 137 9.56 -10.84 -20.94
N MET A 138 9.00 -10.60 -19.77
CA MET A 138 7.58 -10.55 -19.49
C MET A 138 7.24 -9.20 -18.89
N GLY A 139 6.18 -8.56 -19.40
CA GLY A 139 5.54 -7.44 -18.73
C GLY A 139 4.44 -7.96 -17.80
N TYR A 140 4.19 -7.30 -16.68
CA TYR A 140 3.11 -7.69 -15.79
C TYR A 140 2.48 -6.50 -15.07
N VAL A 141 1.25 -6.72 -14.65
CA VAL A 141 0.52 -5.85 -13.71
C VAL A 141 0.22 -6.63 -12.45
N LEU A 142 0.13 -5.95 -11.35
CA LEU A 142 -0.20 -6.54 -10.06
C LEU A 142 -1.09 -5.59 -9.25
N ALA A 143 -1.99 -6.16 -8.48
CA ALA A 143 -2.83 -5.42 -7.55
C ALA A 143 -3.32 -6.32 -6.41
N GLY A 144 -3.58 -5.72 -5.26
CA GLY A 144 -4.15 -6.44 -4.13
C GLY A 144 -4.10 -5.67 -2.82
N PRO A 145 -4.64 -6.26 -1.76
CA PRO A 145 -4.58 -5.70 -0.43
C PRO A 145 -3.17 -5.76 0.15
N GLN A 146 -2.88 -4.80 1.00
CA GLN A 146 -1.66 -4.73 1.77
C GLN A 146 -2.01 -4.36 3.20
N ILE A 147 -1.43 -5.07 4.15
CA ILE A 147 -1.49 -4.75 5.57
C ILE A 147 -0.10 -4.40 6.08
N GLY A 148 -0.03 -3.58 7.12
CA GLY A 148 1.21 -3.12 7.72
C GLY A 148 1.10 -2.96 9.22
N TRP A 149 2.24 -3.07 9.88
CA TRP A 149 2.36 -2.83 11.32
C TRP A 149 3.53 -1.89 11.59
N CYS A 150 3.26 -0.76 12.27
CA CYS A 150 4.28 0.18 12.67
C CYS A 150 5.09 -0.39 13.85
N LEU A 151 6.37 -0.62 13.62
CA LEU A 151 7.31 -1.16 14.61
C LEU A 151 7.90 -0.06 15.50
N GLY A 152 8.08 1.14 14.93
CA GLY A 152 8.69 2.26 15.62
C GLY A 152 8.64 3.54 14.80
N GLU A 153 8.96 4.63 15.47
CA GLU A 153 8.99 5.96 14.90
C GLU A 153 10.23 6.72 15.39
N GLN A 154 10.77 7.57 14.52
CA GLN A 154 11.86 8.49 14.83
C GLN A 154 11.51 9.88 14.30
N THR A 155 11.86 10.91 15.06
CA THR A 155 11.61 12.31 14.68
C THR A 155 12.92 13.05 14.68
N GLU A 156 13.20 13.72 13.56
CA GLU A 156 14.27 14.72 13.44
C GLU A 156 13.62 16.09 13.32
N GLN A 157 13.87 16.95 14.28
CA GLN A 157 13.40 18.34 14.24
C GLN A 157 14.50 19.30 14.68
N SER A 158 14.51 20.49 14.08
CA SER A 158 15.33 21.61 14.53
C SER A 158 14.67 22.34 15.70
N ASP A 159 15.40 23.25 16.34
CA ASP A 159 14.78 24.25 17.20
C ASP A 159 13.90 25.15 16.35
N PHE A 160 12.59 25.16 16.66
CA PHE A 160 11.65 25.90 15.85
C PHE A 160 11.74 27.41 16.07
N THR A 161 11.63 28.18 14.99
CA THR A 161 11.39 29.61 15.06
C THR A 161 10.05 29.86 15.77
N MET A 162 10.11 30.64 16.85
CA MET A 162 8.93 30.99 17.64
C MET A 162 8.42 32.39 17.25
N ASN A 163 7.10 32.57 17.30
CA ASN A 163 6.48 33.89 17.17
C ASN A 163 6.52 34.65 18.52
N GLU A 164 5.97 35.89 18.53
CA GLU A 164 5.93 36.72 19.73
C GLU A 164 5.15 36.08 20.89
N GLU A 165 4.27 35.15 20.60
CA GLU A 165 3.45 34.42 21.59
C GLU A 165 4.14 33.17 22.14
N GLY A 166 5.37 32.86 21.66
CA GLY A 166 6.16 31.71 22.10
C GLY A 166 5.64 30.35 21.54
N VAL A 167 4.90 30.38 20.44
CA VAL A 167 4.49 29.18 19.70
C VAL A 167 5.23 29.11 18.37
N PRO A 168 5.38 27.90 17.77
CA PRO A 168 6.04 27.76 16.47
C PRO A 168 5.42 28.65 15.39
N ASP A 169 6.22 29.44 14.69
CA ASP A 169 5.76 30.29 13.59
C ASP A 169 5.35 29.44 12.38
N ARG A 170 4.06 29.18 12.23
CA ARG A 170 3.46 28.36 11.18
C ARG A 170 2.31 29.08 10.53
N PRO A 171 2.20 29.05 9.17
CA PRO A 171 1.22 29.83 8.42
C PRO A 171 -0.23 29.56 8.80
N ASN A 172 -0.57 28.37 9.26
CA ASN A 172 -1.93 27.97 9.61
C ASN A 172 -2.09 27.65 11.11
N GLY A 173 -1.09 27.93 11.93
CA GLY A 173 -1.08 27.53 13.34
C GLY A 173 -1.08 26.00 13.55
N LEU A 174 -0.77 25.22 12.51
CA LEU A 174 -0.73 23.76 12.58
C LEU A 174 0.64 23.33 13.10
N TYR A 175 0.69 23.04 14.38
CA TYR A 175 1.87 22.51 15.08
C TYR A 175 1.51 21.31 16.00
N ALA A 176 0.25 20.88 15.96
CA ALA A 176 -0.22 19.80 16.84
C ALA A 176 0.47 18.44 16.56
N GLN A 177 0.95 18.22 15.34
CA GLN A 177 1.67 17.00 14.94
C GLN A 177 3.04 16.87 15.62
N TYR A 178 3.61 17.98 16.10
CA TYR A 178 4.89 17.96 16.78
C TYR A 178 4.76 17.30 18.16
N GLY A 179 5.52 16.23 18.38
CA GLY A 179 5.46 15.47 19.62
C GLY A 179 4.30 14.48 19.75
N MET A 180 3.35 14.44 18.80
CA MET A 180 2.32 13.41 18.80
C MET A 180 2.93 12.03 18.44
N SER A 181 2.61 10.99 19.21
CA SER A 181 2.90 9.60 18.86
C SER A 181 1.88 9.07 17.86
N ILE A 182 2.26 8.05 17.09
CA ILE A 182 1.34 7.34 16.20
C ILE A 182 0.30 6.57 17.04
N ASP A 183 -0.98 6.91 16.86
CA ASP A 183 -2.09 6.29 17.59
C ASP A 183 -2.42 4.89 17.05
N LYS A 184 -2.45 4.76 15.73
CA LYS A 184 -2.84 3.52 15.04
C LYS A 184 -1.61 2.87 14.40
N LYS A 185 -1.10 1.82 15.04
CA LYS A 185 0.05 1.07 14.54
C LYS A 185 -0.29 0.13 13.38
N PHE A 186 -1.56 -0.28 13.27
CA PHE A 186 -2.03 -1.15 12.21
C PHE A 186 -2.47 -0.30 11.01
N ASP A 187 -1.87 -0.58 9.86
CA ASP A 187 -2.15 0.05 8.58
C ASP A 187 -2.70 -0.97 7.60
N TYR A 188 -3.63 -0.56 6.76
CA TYR A 188 -4.16 -1.37 5.67
C TYR A 188 -4.54 -0.50 4.49
N GLY A 189 -4.45 -1.08 3.30
CA GLY A 189 -4.74 -0.36 2.07
C GLY A 189 -4.67 -1.26 0.84
N ILE A 190 -4.57 -0.61 -0.30
CA ILE A 190 -4.53 -1.25 -1.61
C ILE A 190 -3.23 -0.86 -2.31
N THR A 191 -2.56 -1.87 -2.85
CA THR A 191 -1.37 -1.69 -3.70
C THR A 191 -1.69 -2.07 -5.12
N GLY A 192 -1.26 -1.26 -6.07
CA GLY A 192 -1.31 -1.56 -7.50
C GLY A 192 -0.01 -1.14 -8.17
N GLY A 193 0.37 -1.85 -9.24
CA GLY A 193 1.60 -1.53 -9.93
C GLY A 193 1.79 -2.33 -11.22
N LEU A 194 2.92 -2.07 -11.83
CA LEU A 194 3.36 -2.72 -13.05
C LEU A 194 4.87 -3.00 -12.98
N GLY A 195 5.31 -3.97 -13.77
CA GLY A 195 6.72 -4.32 -13.80
C GLY A 195 7.12 -5.11 -15.03
N MET A 196 8.40 -5.35 -15.09
CA MET A 196 9.04 -6.22 -16.07
C MET A 196 9.82 -7.32 -15.36
N GLU A 197 9.77 -8.51 -15.92
CA GLU A 197 10.51 -9.68 -15.47
C GLU A 197 11.40 -10.21 -16.58
N ILE A 198 12.65 -10.44 -16.26
CA ILE A 198 13.62 -11.06 -17.14
C ILE A 198 13.86 -12.47 -16.64
N ASN A 199 13.36 -13.45 -17.41
CA ASN A 199 13.51 -14.87 -17.11
C ASN A 199 14.83 -15.40 -17.64
N THR A 200 15.68 -15.91 -16.75
CA THR A 200 16.98 -16.46 -17.05
C THR A 200 17.06 -17.93 -16.64
N ARG A 201 18.20 -18.58 -16.86
CA ARG A 201 18.42 -19.96 -16.39
C ARG A 201 18.65 -20.05 -14.88
N ILE A 202 19.05 -18.96 -14.26
CA ILE A 202 19.43 -18.90 -12.84
C ILE A 202 18.35 -18.29 -11.97
N GLY A 203 17.25 -17.80 -12.56
CA GLY A 203 16.14 -17.19 -11.84
C GLY A 203 15.51 -16.02 -12.59
N HIS A 204 14.68 -15.29 -11.89
CA HIS A 204 13.83 -14.22 -12.38
C HIS A 204 14.26 -12.88 -11.79
N PHE A 205 14.64 -11.94 -12.65
CA PHE A 205 14.94 -10.57 -12.25
C PHE A 205 13.71 -9.71 -12.54
N CYS A 206 13.15 -9.08 -11.52
CA CYS A 206 11.96 -8.24 -11.64
C CYS A 206 12.30 -6.79 -11.29
N ILE A 207 11.78 -5.86 -12.09
CA ILE A 207 11.79 -4.42 -11.82
C ILE A 207 10.35 -3.97 -11.77
N GLU A 208 9.94 -3.28 -10.70
CA GLU A 208 8.56 -2.93 -10.42
C GLU A 208 8.42 -1.49 -9.99
N GLY A 209 7.34 -0.85 -10.48
CA GLY A 209 6.82 0.41 -9.95
C GLY A 209 5.43 0.18 -9.35
N ARG A 210 5.21 0.59 -8.11
CA ARG A 210 3.95 0.41 -7.36
C ARG A 210 3.48 1.69 -6.73
N TYR A 211 2.18 1.77 -6.55
CA TYR A 211 1.55 2.77 -5.71
C TYR A 211 0.74 2.09 -4.61
N TYR A 212 1.00 2.45 -3.37
CA TYR A 212 0.22 2.05 -2.20
C TYR A 212 -0.65 3.21 -1.74
N TYR A 213 -1.94 2.94 -1.59
CA TYR A 213 -2.92 3.85 -1.02
C TYR A 213 -3.42 3.30 0.32
N GLY A 214 -3.01 3.94 1.41
CA GLY A 214 -3.47 3.61 2.76
C GLY A 214 -4.92 4.01 2.94
N LEU A 215 -5.71 3.12 3.52
CA LEU A 215 -7.10 3.34 3.89
C LEU A 215 -7.26 3.65 5.37
N SER A 216 -6.23 3.35 6.17
CA SER A 216 -6.20 3.69 7.59
C SER A 216 -5.50 5.03 7.82
N ASP A 217 -5.90 5.70 8.89
CA ASP A 217 -5.23 6.89 9.38
C ASP A 217 -4.21 6.53 10.45
N ILE A 218 -3.08 7.26 10.51
CA ILE A 218 -2.04 7.07 11.54
C ILE A 218 -2.43 7.69 12.88
N TYR A 219 -3.22 8.76 12.84
CA TYR A 219 -3.78 9.42 14.01
C TYR A 219 -5.26 9.09 14.20
N LYS A 220 -5.81 9.39 15.38
CA LYS A 220 -7.25 9.39 15.59
C LYS A 220 -7.91 10.46 14.75
N ASN A 221 -9.11 10.18 14.26
CA ASN A 221 -9.88 11.02 13.35
C ASN A 221 -11.30 11.29 13.83
N SER A 222 -11.51 11.35 15.15
CA SER A 222 -12.80 11.75 15.71
C SER A 222 -13.01 13.26 15.58
N LYS A 223 -14.25 13.74 15.75
CA LYS A 223 -14.59 15.18 15.67
C LYS A 223 -13.83 16.06 16.67
N LYS A 224 -13.18 15.47 17.67
CA LYS A 224 -12.40 16.17 18.71
C LYS A 224 -10.91 16.18 18.40
N ASP A 225 -10.47 15.38 17.45
CA ASP A 225 -9.06 15.24 17.09
C ASP A 225 -8.66 16.31 16.06
N VAL A 226 -7.38 16.66 16.04
CA VAL A 226 -6.85 17.71 15.17
C VAL A 226 -6.94 17.34 13.70
N PHE A 227 -6.72 16.05 13.37
CA PHE A 227 -6.72 15.56 12.01
C PHE A 227 -7.95 14.72 11.73
N SER A 228 -8.70 15.10 10.69
CA SER A 228 -9.82 14.31 10.16
C SER A 228 -9.31 13.20 9.22
N ARG A 229 -8.09 13.35 8.69
CA ARG A 229 -7.43 12.42 7.78
C ARG A 229 -5.93 12.45 7.95
N SER A 230 -5.28 11.26 7.89
CA SER A 230 -3.82 11.12 7.98
C SER A 230 -3.35 9.78 7.40
N ASN A 231 -3.64 9.52 6.13
CA ASN A 231 -3.34 8.23 5.48
C ASN A 231 -2.11 8.28 4.57
N HIS A 232 -1.46 7.13 4.42
CA HIS A 232 -0.27 6.97 3.57
C HIS A 232 -0.60 7.00 2.07
N GLY A 233 0.25 7.70 1.30
CA GLY A 233 0.37 7.58 -0.15
C GLY A 233 1.82 7.30 -0.51
N THR A 234 2.14 6.11 -1.05
CA THR A 234 3.53 5.70 -1.25
C THR A 234 3.76 5.22 -2.67
N ILE A 235 4.75 5.80 -3.35
CA ILE A 235 5.30 5.28 -4.60
C ILE A 235 6.52 4.43 -4.26
N ILE A 236 6.58 3.20 -4.79
CA ILE A 236 7.66 2.26 -4.53
C ILE A 236 8.30 1.87 -5.87
N ALA A 237 9.61 2.05 -5.98
CA ALA A 237 10.42 1.48 -7.06
C ALA A 237 11.29 0.35 -6.49
N LYS A 238 11.17 -0.86 -7.04
CA LYS A 238 11.67 -2.08 -6.42
C LYS A 238 12.30 -3.01 -7.42
N ILE A 239 13.35 -3.68 -7.02
CA ILE A 239 14.01 -4.78 -7.75
C ILE A 239 13.86 -6.04 -6.91
N SER A 240 13.56 -7.16 -7.56
CA SER A 240 13.44 -8.46 -6.90
C SER A 240 14.18 -9.53 -7.71
N TYR A 241 14.75 -10.50 -7.00
CA TYR A 241 15.34 -11.70 -7.59
C TYR A 241 14.66 -12.92 -7.00
N LEU A 242 14.10 -13.79 -7.85
CA LEU A 242 13.39 -15.00 -7.45
C LEU A 242 14.01 -16.23 -8.11
N ILE A 243 13.95 -17.34 -7.40
CA ILE A 243 14.42 -18.67 -7.86
C ILE A 243 13.23 -19.61 -7.76
N ASP A 244 13.01 -20.39 -8.82
CA ASP A 244 12.00 -21.45 -8.82
C ASP A 244 12.45 -22.57 -7.88
N ILE A 245 11.54 -22.98 -7.00
CA ILE A 245 11.76 -24.10 -6.07
C ILE A 245 11.06 -25.34 -6.59
N ARG A 246 9.94 -25.15 -7.30
CA ARG A 246 9.13 -26.22 -7.87
C ARG A 246 8.44 -25.77 -9.14
#